data_a3abc1261edd8bc9c29ee2690776e2df
#
_entry.id   a3abc1261edd8bc9c29ee2690776e2df
#
_cell.length_a   1.000
_cell.length_b   1.000
_cell.length_c   1.000
_cell.angle_alpha   90.00
_cell.angle_beta   90.00
_cell.angle_gamma   90.00
#
_symmetry.space_group_name_H-M   'P 1'
#
loop_
_entity.id
_entity.type
_entity.pdbx_description
1 polymer ?
#
loop_
_entity_poly.entity_id
_entity_poly.type
_entity_poly.pdbx_seq_one_letter_code
_entity_poly.pdbx_strand_id
1 'polypeptide(L)'
;MLVSMPLLTACDVGRELARSAMDIVRNPQTDVGKQVLGSSSYKRSKLKNLEFTCVKEQFPSLPQEADQLYRYALYHDFKNRWLPKPGVLDRYLPYYRIAAANGHWQANLTLQEILLKSKDINIETRERRGEGIYWNEKLMKILPASAHYWWSRYIDVGYGPKHGADDSLIYLRKAADLGNAKAQYEVGELLMKIQDESSHFVRLEIANKMQACATEQVRPDANAAMAATSWQKMIQKNYQQALFYAHQGTKAGKDTSAYIAGNAFYHKNPNSSYKQWGIPEDKERSRRYGIISDYLTRRAHLKPELNVHDLDEIVPLPPEKLPSWDGKIAIQRFVEGPAPAKPSDELVRRLAQQAGLDPNTGLPK
;
A
#
# COMPACT_ATOMS: atom_id res chain seq x y z
N MET A 1 -17.67 6.44 55.76
CA MET A 1 -16.47 6.77 54.96
C MET A 1 -16.65 6.15 53.58
N LEU A 2 -17.11 6.94 52.64
CA LEU A 2 -17.21 6.55 51.23
C LEU A 2 -15.85 6.85 50.56
N VAL A 3 -15.10 5.84 50.22
CA VAL A 3 -13.87 5.98 49.41
C VAL A 3 -14.28 6.25 47.98
N SER A 4 -14.07 7.47 47.51
CA SER A 4 -14.24 7.84 46.11
C SER A 4 -13.10 7.22 45.30
N MET A 5 -13.42 6.17 44.50
CA MET A 5 -12.54 5.74 43.43
C MET A 5 -12.49 6.82 42.32
N PRO A 6 -11.33 7.22 41.83
CA PRO A 6 -11.25 8.12 40.69
C PRO A 6 -11.74 7.38 39.44
N LEU A 7 -12.70 7.99 38.75
CA LEU A 7 -13.09 7.56 37.40
C LEU A 7 -11.92 7.80 36.46
N LEU A 8 -11.21 6.72 36.08
CA LEU A 8 -10.25 6.74 34.98
C LEU A 8 -11.01 7.08 33.68
N THR A 9 -10.59 8.11 33.00
CA THR A 9 -11.17 8.49 31.70
C THR A 9 -10.80 7.45 30.63
N ALA A 10 -11.63 7.27 29.62
CA ALA A 10 -11.38 6.33 28.51
C ALA A 10 -9.99 6.52 27.84
N CYS A 11 -9.43 7.75 27.92
CA CYS A 11 -8.09 8.06 27.43
C CYS A 11 -6.98 7.47 28.32
N ASP A 12 -7.18 7.38 29.63
CA ASP A 12 -6.17 6.85 30.55
C ASP A 12 -6.10 5.32 30.48
N VAL A 13 -7.25 4.66 30.31
CA VAL A 13 -7.33 3.22 30.08
C VAL A 13 -6.66 2.85 28.76
N GLY A 14 -6.88 3.63 27.70
CA GLY A 14 -6.23 3.44 26.40
C GLY A 14 -4.70 3.59 26.45
N ARG A 15 -4.19 4.55 27.27
CA ARG A 15 -2.75 4.73 27.47
C ARG A 15 -2.11 3.61 28.29
N GLU A 16 -2.80 3.10 29.28
CA GLU A 16 -2.32 2.02 30.13
C GLU A 16 -2.31 0.66 29.40
N LEU A 17 -3.35 0.40 28.61
CA LEU A 17 -3.40 -0.76 27.69
C LEU A 17 -2.30 -0.68 26.63
N ALA A 18 -2.05 0.49 26.05
CA ALA A 18 -0.96 0.69 25.09
C ALA A 18 0.42 0.47 25.74
N ARG A 19 0.63 0.91 26.99
CA ARG A 19 1.87 0.66 27.74
C ARG A 19 2.05 -0.83 28.06
N SER A 20 1.01 -1.51 28.52
CA SER A 20 1.02 -2.94 28.81
C SER A 20 1.28 -3.78 27.55
N ALA A 21 0.66 -3.43 26.41
CA ALA A 21 0.92 -4.07 25.12
C ALA A 21 2.36 -3.83 24.64
N MET A 22 2.90 -2.62 24.85
CA MET A 22 4.30 -2.32 24.51
C MET A 22 5.31 -3.08 25.39
N ASP A 23 5.01 -3.29 26.64
CA ASP A 23 5.90 -4.03 27.55
C ASP A 23 5.96 -5.52 27.18
N ILE A 24 4.86 -6.10 26.71
CA ILE A 24 4.82 -7.48 26.19
C ILE A 24 5.60 -7.58 24.86
N VAL A 25 5.47 -6.60 23.97
CA VAL A 25 6.22 -6.55 22.70
C VAL A 25 7.72 -6.32 22.95
N ARG A 26 8.06 -5.54 23.99
CA ARG A 26 9.47 -5.29 24.37
C ARG A 26 10.14 -6.49 25.02
N ASN A 27 9.38 -7.29 25.73
CA ASN A 27 9.97 -8.40 26.51
C ASN A 27 9.01 -9.62 26.58
N PRO A 28 8.84 -10.37 25.48
CA PRO A 28 7.93 -11.51 25.41
C PRO A 28 8.33 -12.68 26.32
N GLN A 29 9.53 -12.63 26.92
CA GLN A 29 10.06 -13.62 27.86
C GLN A 29 9.73 -13.30 29.33
N THR A 30 9.06 -12.19 29.64
CA THR A 30 8.62 -11.88 31.00
C THR A 30 7.56 -12.86 31.48
N ASP A 31 7.49 -13.08 32.80
CA ASP A 31 6.48 -13.97 33.38
C ASP A 31 5.05 -13.56 33.06
N VAL A 32 4.79 -12.26 32.93
CA VAL A 32 3.50 -11.71 32.44
C VAL A 32 3.26 -12.11 30.99
N GLY A 33 4.27 -11.98 30.11
CA GLY A 33 4.17 -12.41 28.71
C GLY A 33 3.92 -13.91 28.58
N LYS A 34 4.61 -14.73 29.36
CA LYS A 34 4.43 -16.19 29.41
C LYS A 34 3.07 -16.59 29.97
N GLN A 35 2.59 -15.91 31.01
CA GLN A 35 1.30 -16.20 31.65
C GLN A 35 0.13 -15.81 30.73
N VAL A 36 0.25 -14.69 30.03
CA VAL A 36 -0.73 -14.25 29.02
C VAL A 36 -0.74 -15.20 27.81
N LEU A 37 0.44 -15.59 27.32
CA LEU A 37 0.56 -16.55 26.22
C LEU A 37 0.12 -17.97 26.63
N GLY A 38 0.37 -18.39 27.87
CA GLY A 38 -0.03 -19.70 28.43
C GLY A 38 -1.55 -19.82 28.60
N SER A 39 -2.24 -18.77 29.10
CA SER A 39 -3.70 -18.75 29.21
C SER A 39 -4.41 -18.71 27.84
N SER A 40 -3.69 -18.35 26.78
CA SER A 40 -4.19 -18.27 25.43
C SER A 40 -4.31 -19.63 24.73
N SER A 41 -3.68 -20.70 25.24
CA SER A 41 -3.71 -22.01 24.58
C SER A 41 -5.12 -22.61 24.48
N TYR A 42 -5.94 -22.46 25.52
CA TYR A 42 -7.36 -22.87 25.51
C TYR A 42 -8.20 -22.00 24.57
N LYS A 43 -7.93 -20.70 24.51
CA LYS A 43 -8.63 -19.74 23.64
C LYS A 43 -8.16 -19.85 22.19
N ARG A 44 -6.88 -20.19 21.92
CA ARG A 44 -6.37 -20.51 20.58
C ARG A 44 -7.14 -21.60 19.87
N SER A 45 -7.62 -22.64 20.60
CA SER A 45 -8.39 -23.71 20.00
C SER A 45 -9.74 -23.24 19.42
N LYS A 46 -10.34 -22.19 19.99
CA LYS A 46 -11.58 -21.54 19.49
C LYS A 46 -11.33 -20.50 18.42
N LEU A 47 -10.08 -20.01 18.29
CA LEU A 47 -9.67 -18.95 17.35
C LEU A 47 -8.84 -19.51 16.18
N LYS A 48 -8.94 -20.82 15.89
CA LYS A 48 -8.23 -21.48 14.78
C LYS A 48 -8.34 -20.75 13.44
N ASN A 49 -9.49 -20.12 13.19
CA ASN A 49 -9.72 -19.37 11.96
C ASN A 49 -8.98 -18.01 11.90
N LEU A 50 -8.29 -17.60 12.99
CA LEU A 50 -7.48 -16.40 13.03
C LEU A 50 -5.99 -16.67 12.77
N GLU A 51 -5.56 -17.95 12.71
CA GLU A 51 -4.17 -18.27 12.39
C GLU A 51 -3.75 -17.62 11.07
N PHE A 52 -2.52 -17.11 11.02
CA PHE A 52 -1.95 -16.46 9.83
C PHE A 52 -0.56 -17.01 9.54
N THR A 53 -0.38 -17.44 8.30
CA THR A 53 0.92 -17.81 7.74
C THR A 53 1.32 -16.74 6.73
N CYS A 54 2.55 -16.22 6.85
CA CYS A 54 3.03 -15.21 5.91
C CYS A 54 3.21 -15.82 4.51
N VAL A 55 2.43 -15.30 3.60
CA VAL A 55 2.53 -15.56 2.16
C VAL A 55 2.72 -14.23 1.46
N LYS A 56 3.46 -14.21 0.36
CA LYS A 56 3.70 -13.03 -0.47
C LYS A 56 3.24 -13.31 -1.89
N GLU A 57 2.38 -12.47 -2.42
CA GLU A 57 1.92 -12.59 -3.81
C GLU A 57 3.09 -12.42 -4.78
N GLN A 58 3.21 -13.34 -5.72
CA GLN A 58 4.25 -13.29 -6.74
C GLN A 58 3.75 -12.55 -7.97
N PHE A 59 4.53 -11.58 -8.43
CA PHE A 59 4.18 -10.76 -9.57
C PHE A 59 4.96 -11.22 -10.80
N PRO A 60 4.27 -11.61 -11.89
CA PRO A 60 4.96 -12.00 -13.12
C PRO A 60 5.63 -10.78 -13.76
N SER A 61 6.64 -11.04 -14.60
CA SER A 61 7.27 -10.01 -15.43
C SER A 61 6.23 -9.34 -16.35
N LEU A 62 6.41 -8.05 -16.58
CA LEU A 62 5.51 -7.30 -17.46
C LEU A 62 5.84 -7.55 -18.94
N PRO A 63 4.83 -7.80 -19.79
CA PRO A 63 5.04 -7.94 -21.21
C PRO A 63 5.48 -6.62 -21.85
N GLN A 64 6.65 -6.61 -22.50
CA GLN A 64 7.28 -5.37 -23.00
C GLN A 64 6.40 -4.60 -24.00
N GLU A 65 5.71 -5.27 -24.89
CA GLU A 65 4.85 -4.61 -25.88
C GLU A 65 3.60 -4.01 -25.22
N ALA A 66 2.99 -4.73 -24.29
CA ALA A 66 1.85 -4.23 -23.52
C ALA A 66 2.26 -3.06 -22.60
N ASP A 67 3.49 -3.04 -22.09
CA ASP A 67 4.04 -1.94 -21.31
C ASP A 67 4.11 -0.62 -22.11
N GLN A 68 4.36 -0.68 -23.40
CA GLN A 68 4.31 0.53 -24.26
C GLN A 68 2.92 1.17 -24.25
N LEU A 69 1.86 0.36 -24.35
CA LEU A 69 0.47 0.83 -24.28
C LEU A 69 0.17 1.41 -22.89
N TYR A 70 0.55 0.68 -21.85
CA TYR A 70 0.33 1.10 -20.47
C TYR A 70 1.00 2.44 -20.17
N ARG A 71 2.29 2.59 -20.47
CA ARG A 71 3.06 3.81 -20.20
C ARG A 71 2.53 5.01 -20.98
N TYR A 72 2.13 4.81 -22.23
CA TYR A 72 1.49 5.85 -23.02
C TYR A 72 0.19 6.34 -22.36
N ALA A 73 -0.71 5.41 -22.01
CA ALA A 73 -1.95 5.75 -21.33
C ALA A 73 -1.72 6.40 -19.97
N LEU A 74 -0.80 5.86 -19.15
CA LEU A 74 -0.48 6.36 -17.81
C LEU A 74 0.05 7.79 -17.84
N TYR A 75 0.89 8.13 -18.80
CA TYR A 75 1.41 9.49 -18.95
C TYR A 75 0.28 10.51 -19.13
N HIS A 76 -0.64 10.22 -20.04
CA HIS A 76 -1.76 11.11 -20.34
C HIS A 76 -2.80 11.14 -19.21
N ASP A 77 -3.04 10.03 -18.55
CA ASP A 77 -3.85 9.95 -17.35
C ASP A 77 -3.25 10.85 -16.23
N PHE A 78 -1.96 10.75 -15.95
CA PHE A 78 -1.30 11.60 -14.96
C PHE A 78 -1.44 13.09 -15.24
N LYS A 79 -1.37 13.49 -16.51
CA LYS A 79 -1.58 14.90 -16.92
C LYS A 79 -3.00 15.36 -16.67
N ASN A 80 -3.98 14.44 -16.65
CA ASN A 80 -5.39 14.76 -16.43
C ASN A 80 -5.83 14.67 -14.96
N ARG A 81 -5.13 13.94 -14.10
CA ARG A 81 -5.57 13.65 -12.71
C ARG A 81 -5.67 14.87 -11.80
N TRP A 82 -4.90 15.94 -12.03
CA TRP A 82 -4.95 17.15 -11.19
C TRP A 82 -6.21 18.00 -11.43
N LEU A 83 -6.54 18.24 -12.68
CA LEU A 83 -7.76 18.96 -13.12
C LEU A 83 -8.43 18.12 -14.21
N PRO A 84 -9.20 17.12 -13.82
CA PRO A 84 -9.80 16.18 -14.75
C PRO A 84 -10.71 16.89 -15.75
N LYS A 85 -10.52 16.59 -17.04
CA LYS A 85 -11.39 17.05 -18.13
C LYS A 85 -12.23 15.88 -18.61
N PRO A 86 -13.57 16.02 -18.64
CA PRO A 86 -14.46 14.98 -19.12
C PRO A 86 -14.06 14.45 -20.51
N GLY A 87 -14.11 13.15 -20.71
CA GLY A 87 -13.81 12.49 -21.98
C GLY A 87 -12.33 12.41 -22.36
N VAL A 88 -11.42 13.00 -21.58
CA VAL A 88 -9.97 12.86 -21.86
C VAL A 88 -9.51 11.44 -21.56
N LEU A 89 -9.91 10.89 -20.44
CA LEU A 89 -9.51 9.54 -20.03
C LEU A 89 -10.08 8.47 -20.96
N ASP A 90 -11.28 8.69 -21.51
CA ASP A 90 -11.91 7.75 -22.47
C ASP A 90 -11.02 7.43 -23.68
N ARG A 91 -10.19 8.38 -24.12
CA ARG A 91 -9.24 8.20 -25.24
C ARG A 91 -8.10 7.22 -24.92
N TYR A 92 -7.82 7.01 -23.63
CA TYR A 92 -6.71 6.20 -23.17
C TYR A 92 -7.14 4.86 -22.56
N LEU A 93 -8.45 4.69 -22.28
CA LEU A 93 -9.00 3.42 -21.80
C LEU A 93 -8.71 2.24 -22.73
N PRO A 94 -8.78 2.37 -24.08
CA PRO A 94 -8.45 1.25 -24.97
C PRO A 94 -7.03 0.70 -24.73
N TYR A 95 -6.05 1.57 -24.51
CA TYR A 95 -4.68 1.16 -24.27
C TYR A 95 -4.53 0.40 -22.95
N TYR A 96 -5.18 0.85 -21.87
CA TYR A 96 -5.21 0.13 -20.60
C TYR A 96 -5.87 -1.24 -20.74
N ARG A 97 -7.01 -1.31 -21.42
CA ARG A 97 -7.77 -2.55 -21.65
C ARG A 97 -6.96 -3.56 -22.45
N ILE A 98 -6.37 -3.13 -23.56
CA ILE A 98 -5.55 -3.99 -24.41
C ILE A 98 -4.30 -4.46 -23.67
N ALA A 99 -3.62 -3.59 -22.94
CA ALA A 99 -2.47 -3.97 -22.12
C ALA A 99 -2.86 -5.00 -21.05
N ALA A 100 -3.95 -4.75 -20.32
CA ALA A 100 -4.46 -5.65 -19.27
C ALA A 100 -4.82 -7.04 -19.84
N ALA A 101 -5.45 -7.08 -21.00
CA ALA A 101 -5.83 -8.33 -21.68
C ALA A 101 -4.61 -9.15 -22.14
N ASN A 102 -3.48 -8.49 -22.42
CA ASN A 102 -2.21 -9.12 -22.79
C ASN A 102 -1.28 -9.36 -21.56
N GLY A 103 -1.84 -9.51 -20.37
CA GLY A 103 -1.11 -9.94 -19.18
C GLY A 103 -0.39 -8.82 -18.41
N HIS A 104 -0.60 -7.57 -18.78
CA HIS A 104 -0.03 -6.43 -18.06
C HIS A 104 -0.84 -6.15 -16.79
N TRP A 105 -0.47 -6.79 -15.68
CA TRP A 105 -1.23 -6.72 -14.42
C TRP A 105 -1.32 -5.31 -13.83
N GLN A 106 -0.30 -4.44 -14.00
CA GLN A 106 -0.40 -3.05 -13.54
C GLN A 106 -1.48 -2.29 -14.31
N ALA A 107 -1.57 -2.51 -15.63
CA ALA A 107 -2.64 -1.92 -16.44
C ALA A 107 -4.02 -2.38 -15.97
N ASN A 108 -4.15 -3.66 -15.58
CA ASN A 108 -5.40 -4.18 -15.03
C ASN A 108 -5.75 -3.51 -13.70
N LEU A 109 -4.80 -3.39 -12.77
CA LEU A 109 -5.02 -2.72 -11.48
C LEU A 109 -5.39 -1.25 -11.66
N THR A 110 -4.68 -0.52 -12.51
CA THR A 110 -4.97 0.89 -12.82
C THR A 110 -6.35 1.03 -13.48
N LEU A 111 -6.70 0.15 -14.40
CA LEU A 111 -8.01 0.15 -15.05
C LEU A 111 -9.14 -0.08 -14.04
N GLN A 112 -9.01 -1.05 -13.13
CA GLN A 112 -10.00 -1.28 -12.08
C GLN A 112 -10.14 -0.07 -11.15
N GLU A 113 -9.03 0.60 -10.79
CA GLU A 113 -9.06 1.84 -10.00
C GLU A 113 -9.86 2.94 -10.72
N ILE A 114 -9.61 3.13 -12.03
CA ILE A 114 -10.31 4.09 -12.87
C ILE A 114 -11.81 3.75 -12.92
N LEU A 115 -12.17 2.51 -13.22
CA LEU A 115 -13.56 2.07 -13.33
C LEU A 115 -14.32 2.19 -12.01
N LEU A 116 -13.65 2.00 -10.87
CA LEU A 116 -14.28 2.08 -9.57
C LEU A 116 -14.46 3.53 -9.09
N LYS A 117 -13.46 4.40 -9.30
CA LYS A 117 -13.39 5.70 -8.63
C LYS A 117 -13.52 6.92 -9.53
N SER A 118 -13.16 6.81 -10.82
CA SER A 118 -13.16 7.98 -11.69
C SER A 118 -14.58 8.45 -12.00
N LYS A 119 -14.75 9.78 -11.93
CA LYS A 119 -15.97 10.48 -12.38
C LYS A 119 -15.81 11.08 -13.78
N ASP A 120 -14.62 10.91 -14.38
CA ASP A 120 -14.20 11.63 -15.59
C ASP A 120 -14.34 10.79 -16.86
N ILE A 121 -14.91 9.60 -16.76
CA ILE A 121 -15.18 8.70 -17.87
C ILE A 121 -16.67 8.72 -18.21
N ASN A 122 -16.98 8.78 -19.51
CA ASN A 122 -18.35 8.80 -20.03
C ASN A 122 -18.94 7.39 -20.14
N ILE A 123 -18.82 6.59 -19.09
CA ILE A 123 -19.36 5.23 -19.01
C ILE A 123 -20.38 5.21 -17.88
N GLU A 124 -21.59 4.74 -18.18
CA GLU A 124 -22.65 4.55 -17.18
C GLU A 124 -22.17 3.70 -16.01
N THR A 125 -22.58 4.06 -14.80
CA THR A 125 -22.14 3.38 -13.57
C THR A 125 -22.37 1.87 -13.62
N ARG A 126 -23.49 1.41 -14.20
CA ARG A 126 -23.82 0.00 -14.34
C ARG A 126 -22.85 -0.71 -15.27
N GLU A 127 -22.48 -0.10 -16.39
CA GLU A 127 -21.51 -0.63 -17.35
C GLU A 127 -20.12 -0.71 -16.77
N ARG A 128 -19.67 0.34 -16.07
CA ARG A 128 -18.39 0.36 -15.34
C ARG A 128 -18.28 -0.79 -14.33
N ARG A 129 -19.39 -1.11 -13.66
CA ARG A 129 -19.47 -2.23 -12.71
C ARG A 129 -19.24 -3.56 -13.41
N GLY A 130 -19.94 -3.80 -14.50
CA GLY A 130 -19.79 -5.00 -15.31
C GLY A 130 -18.37 -5.14 -15.85
N GLU A 131 -17.82 -4.06 -16.36
CA GLU A 131 -16.45 -4.03 -16.87
C GLU A 131 -15.41 -4.28 -15.75
N GLY A 132 -15.58 -3.66 -14.57
CA GLY A 132 -14.69 -3.89 -13.43
C GLY A 132 -14.68 -5.35 -12.98
N ILE A 133 -15.84 -6.01 -12.94
CA ILE A 133 -15.98 -7.43 -12.64
C ILE A 133 -15.21 -8.28 -13.67
N TYR A 134 -15.42 -8.01 -14.95
CA TYR A 134 -14.73 -8.71 -16.05
C TYR A 134 -13.20 -8.64 -15.89
N TRP A 135 -12.66 -7.45 -15.64
CA TRP A 135 -11.21 -7.28 -15.46
C TRP A 135 -10.70 -7.94 -14.18
N ASN A 136 -11.48 -7.96 -13.12
CA ASN A 136 -11.12 -8.64 -11.89
C ASN A 136 -11.09 -10.17 -12.05
N GLU A 137 -12.00 -10.75 -12.82
CA GLU A 137 -11.97 -12.17 -13.19
C GLU A 137 -10.73 -12.54 -14.03
N LYS A 138 -10.30 -11.65 -14.91
CA LYS A 138 -9.02 -11.82 -15.63
C LYS A 138 -7.83 -11.74 -14.68
N LEU A 139 -7.84 -10.78 -13.74
CA LEU A 139 -6.80 -10.61 -12.74
C LEU A 139 -6.68 -11.82 -11.81
N MET A 140 -7.80 -12.47 -11.48
CA MET A 140 -7.84 -13.66 -10.62
C MET A 140 -6.94 -14.79 -11.13
N LYS A 141 -6.72 -14.88 -12.44
CA LYS A 141 -5.85 -15.90 -13.06
C LYS A 141 -4.36 -15.55 -12.95
N ILE A 142 -4.02 -14.30 -12.71
CA ILE A 142 -2.64 -13.77 -12.72
C ILE A 142 -2.20 -13.44 -11.30
N LEU A 143 -3.03 -12.70 -10.57
CA LEU A 143 -2.78 -12.19 -9.22
C LEU A 143 -4.00 -12.44 -8.32
N PRO A 144 -4.20 -13.67 -7.85
CA PRO A 144 -5.39 -14.05 -7.08
C PRO A 144 -5.54 -13.27 -5.77
N ALA A 145 -4.46 -12.95 -5.07
CA ALA A 145 -4.52 -12.16 -3.85
C ALA A 145 -4.99 -10.73 -4.12
N SER A 146 -4.43 -10.07 -5.12
CA SER A 146 -4.86 -8.74 -5.55
C SER A 146 -6.31 -8.75 -6.06
N ALA A 147 -6.72 -9.78 -6.79
CA ALA A 147 -8.10 -9.89 -7.26
C ALA A 147 -9.11 -10.09 -6.11
N HIS A 148 -8.76 -10.85 -5.08
CA HIS A 148 -9.60 -10.95 -3.87
C HIS A 148 -9.65 -9.62 -3.11
N TYR A 149 -8.56 -8.84 -3.07
CA TYR A 149 -8.58 -7.49 -2.53
C TYR A 149 -9.57 -6.60 -3.29
N TRP A 150 -9.57 -6.64 -4.63
CA TRP A 150 -10.52 -5.89 -5.44
C TRP A 150 -11.96 -6.35 -5.26
N TRP A 151 -12.23 -7.67 -5.09
CA TRP A 151 -13.55 -8.15 -4.72
C TRP A 151 -14.06 -7.53 -3.42
N SER A 152 -13.21 -7.46 -2.39
CA SER A 152 -13.57 -6.76 -1.15
C SER A 152 -13.97 -5.30 -1.42
N ARG A 153 -13.22 -4.58 -2.26
CA ARG A 153 -13.54 -3.18 -2.62
C ARG A 153 -14.83 -3.04 -3.42
N TYR A 154 -15.09 -3.94 -4.37
CA TYR A 154 -16.33 -3.93 -5.14
C TYR A 154 -17.55 -4.18 -4.25
N ILE A 155 -17.47 -5.14 -3.32
CA ILE A 155 -18.55 -5.45 -2.38
C ILE A 155 -18.83 -4.28 -1.43
N ASP A 156 -17.80 -3.60 -0.93
CA ASP A 156 -17.95 -2.41 -0.08
C ASP A 156 -18.79 -1.29 -0.74
N VAL A 157 -18.81 -1.23 -2.06
CA VAL A 157 -19.60 -0.26 -2.83
C VAL A 157 -20.81 -0.86 -3.51
N GLY A 158 -21.22 -2.07 -3.09
CA GLY A 158 -22.44 -2.73 -3.55
C GLY A 158 -22.34 -3.39 -4.92
N TYR A 159 -21.14 -3.82 -5.34
CA TYR A 159 -20.87 -4.46 -6.62
C TYR A 159 -20.41 -5.91 -6.41
N GLY A 160 -20.51 -6.73 -7.45
CA GLY A 160 -20.02 -8.08 -7.44
C GLY A 160 -21.11 -9.15 -7.29
N PRO A 161 -20.72 -10.39 -6.94
CA PRO A 161 -21.66 -11.49 -6.73
C PRO A 161 -22.63 -11.17 -5.59
N LYS A 162 -23.74 -11.90 -5.51
CA LYS A 162 -24.65 -11.81 -4.35
C LYS A 162 -23.84 -11.99 -3.07
N HIS A 163 -23.94 -11.04 -2.16
CA HIS A 163 -23.13 -10.98 -0.95
C HIS A 163 -23.97 -10.59 0.27
N GLY A 164 -23.55 -11.07 1.45
CA GLY A 164 -24.02 -10.65 2.76
C GLY A 164 -23.24 -9.43 3.28
N ALA A 165 -23.64 -8.92 4.44
CA ALA A 165 -23.05 -7.72 5.03
C ALA A 165 -21.53 -7.84 5.30
N ASP A 166 -21.05 -9.05 5.59
CA ASP A 166 -19.65 -9.29 6.00
C ASP A 166 -18.76 -9.87 4.87
N ASP A 167 -19.30 -10.07 3.68
CA ASP A 167 -18.58 -10.77 2.62
C ASP A 167 -17.34 -9.97 2.14
N SER A 168 -17.38 -8.65 2.21
CA SER A 168 -16.20 -7.82 1.90
C SER A 168 -15.01 -8.16 2.82
N LEU A 169 -15.27 -8.43 4.11
CA LEU A 169 -14.25 -8.83 5.07
C LEU A 169 -13.70 -10.23 4.80
N ILE A 170 -14.56 -11.16 4.34
CA ILE A 170 -14.15 -12.52 3.93
C ILE A 170 -13.17 -12.43 2.76
N TYR A 171 -13.50 -11.64 1.73
CA TYR A 171 -12.61 -11.43 0.59
C TYR A 171 -11.33 -10.70 0.97
N LEU A 172 -11.42 -9.70 1.87
CA LEU A 172 -10.24 -8.99 2.38
C LEU A 172 -9.31 -9.95 3.14
N ARG A 173 -9.87 -10.79 4.02
CA ARG A 173 -9.09 -11.81 4.73
C ARG A 173 -8.45 -12.80 3.75
N LYS A 174 -9.18 -13.29 2.77
CA LYS A 174 -8.66 -14.19 1.75
C LYS A 174 -7.52 -13.56 0.94
N ALA A 175 -7.63 -12.29 0.61
CA ALA A 175 -6.55 -11.54 -0.03
C ALA A 175 -5.29 -11.50 0.84
N ALA A 176 -5.43 -11.26 2.14
CA ALA A 176 -4.33 -11.25 3.10
C ALA A 176 -3.64 -12.61 3.19
N ASP A 177 -4.43 -13.69 3.30
CA ASP A 177 -3.91 -15.07 3.39
C ASP A 177 -3.20 -15.53 2.10
N LEU A 178 -3.61 -15.00 0.95
CA LEU A 178 -2.98 -15.25 -0.35
C LEU A 178 -1.77 -14.34 -0.64
N GLY A 179 -1.48 -13.36 0.23
CA GLY A 179 -0.25 -12.59 0.17
C GLY A 179 -0.37 -11.14 -0.29
N ASN A 180 -1.59 -10.58 -0.44
CA ASN A 180 -1.73 -9.16 -0.76
C ASN A 180 -1.31 -8.29 0.43
N ALA A 181 -0.23 -7.50 0.25
CA ALA A 181 0.37 -6.70 1.32
C ALA A 181 -0.59 -5.68 1.93
N LYS A 182 -1.41 -5.04 1.10
CA LYS A 182 -2.38 -4.05 1.56
C LYS A 182 -3.49 -4.70 2.38
N ALA A 183 -3.98 -5.87 1.94
CA ALA A 183 -4.96 -6.64 2.70
C ALA A 183 -4.40 -7.14 4.03
N GLN A 184 -3.15 -7.61 4.06
CA GLN A 184 -2.48 -8.01 5.31
C GLN A 184 -2.43 -6.86 6.32
N TYR A 185 -2.04 -5.67 5.87
CA TYR A 185 -2.05 -4.49 6.74
C TYR A 185 -3.46 -4.12 7.20
N GLU A 186 -4.43 -4.04 6.29
CA GLU A 186 -5.81 -3.63 6.62
C GLU A 186 -6.50 -4.63 7.56
N VAL A 187 -6.33 -5.95 7.35
CA VAL A 187 -6.85 -6.97 8.28
C VAL A 187 -6.19 -6.84 9.65
N GLY A 188 -4.87 -6.62 9.70
CA GLY A 188 -4.15 -6.35 10.94
C GLY A 188 -4.74 -5.16 11.72
N GLU A 189 -4.99 -4.04 11.03
CA GLU A 189 -5.63 -2.85 11.62
C GLU A 189 -7.06 -3.14 12.14
N LEU A 190 -7.84 -3.93 11.39
CA LEU A 190 -9.18 -4.31 11.82
C LEU A 190 -9.15 -5.19 13.07
N LEU A 191 -8.23 -6.16 13.15
CA LEU A 191 -8.05 -7.02 14.32
C LEU A 191 -7.70 -6.22 15.58
N MET A 192 -6.92 -5.14 15.46
CA MET A 192 -6.57 -4.27 16.58
C MET A 192 -7.72 -3.40 17.04
N LYS A 193 -8.70 -3.08 16.18
CA LYS A 193 -9.85 -2.24 16.51
C LYS A 193 -10.98 -2.97 17.24
N ILE A 194 -10.99 -4.30 17.22
CA ILE A 194 -12.03 -5.10 17.89
C ILE A 194 -11.86 -4.96 19.42
N GLN A 195 -12.95 -4.55 20.10
CA GLN A 195 -12.98 -4.37 21.56
C GLN A 195 -13.46 -5.65 22.24
N ASP A 196 -12.62 -6.65 22.28
CA ASP A 196 -12.83 -7.89 23.03
C ASP A 196 -11.55 -8.24 23.78
N GLU A 197 -11.54 -8.01 25.09
CA GLU A 197 -10.39 -8.26 25.95
C GLU A 197 -9.96 -9.74 25.92
N SER A 198 -10.94 -10.65 25.79
CA SER A 198 -10.66 -12.10 25.86
C SER A 198 -9.77 -12.60 24.73
N SER A 199 -9.80 -11.95 23.56
CA SER A 199 -9.00 -12.31 22.38
C SER A 199 -7.93 -11.27 22.02
N HIS A 200 -7.79 -10.21 22.81
CA HIS A 200 -6.92 -9.07 22.49
C HIS A 200 -5.48 -9.48 22.13
N PHE A 201 -4.84 -10.26 22.97
CA PHE A 201 -3.43 -10.65 22.75
C PHE A 201 -3.24 -11.54 21.51
N VAL A 202 -4.18 -12.43 21.24
CA VAL A 202 -4.13 -13.30 20.05
C VAL A 202 -4.30 -12.47 18.79
N ARG A 203 -5.26 -11.51 18.81
CA ARG A 203 -5.46 -10.60 17.69
C ARG A 203 -4.25 -9.72 17.44
N LEU A 204 -3.64 -9.18 18.51
CA LEU A 204 -2.44 -8.35 18.41
C LEU A 204 -1.25 -9.15 17.83
N GLU A 205 -1.06 -10.40 18.27
CA GLU A 205 -0.01 -11.28 17.72
C GLU A 205 -0.20 -11.50 16.21
N ILE A 206 -1.44 -11.79 15.79
CA ILE A 206 -1.78 -12.02 14.38
C ILE A 206 -1.64 -10.74 13.56
N ALA A 207 -2.12 -9.61 14.08
CA ALA A 207 -1.99 -8.31 13.44
C ALA A 207 -0.51 -7.93 13.22
N ASN A 208 0.34 -8.15 14.22
CA ASN A 208 1.78 -7.91 14.11
C ASN A 208 2.44 -8.84 13.07
N LYS A 209 2.05 -10.11 12.99
CA LYS A 209 2.54 -11.04 11.95
C LYS A 209 2.12 -10.59 10.55
N MET A 210 0.87 -10.18 10.38
CA MET A 210 0.35 -9.65 9.11
C MET A 210 1.07 -8.36 8.70
N GLN A 211 1.26 -7.43 9.63
CA GLN A 211 1.99 -6.19 9.37
C GLN A 211 3.46 -6.46 9.01
N ALA A 212 4.14 -7.36 9.71
CA ALA A 212 5.51 -7.75 9.39
C ALA A 212 5.60 -8.37 7.99
N CYS A 213 4.69 -9.29 7.65
CA CYS A 213 4.62 -9.90 6.33
C CYS A 213 4.38 -8.88 5.21
N ALA A 214 3.49 -7.90 5.44
CA ALA A 214 3.24 -6.82 4.49
C ALA A 214 4.48 -5.94 4.27
N THR A 215 5.22 -5.61 5.34
CA THR A 215 6.42 -4.75 5.24
C THR A 215 7.60 -5.40 4.52
N GLU A 216 7.65 -6.73 4.48
CA GLU A 216 8.67 -7.45 3.71
C GLU A 216 8.44 -7.37 2.19
N GLN A 217 7.28 -6.87 1.76
CA GLN A 217 6.93 -6.66 0.36
C GLN A 217 7.14 -5.18 0.01
N VAL A 218 8.33 -4.79 -0.46
CA VAL A 218 8.66 -3.38 -0.79
C VAL A 218 7.91 -2.93 -2.04
N ARG A 219 6.65 -2.50 -1.85
CA ARG A 219 5.71 -2.16 -2.93
C ARG A 219 4.84 -0.97 -2.55
N PRO A 220 4.29 -0.22 -3.53
CA PRO A 220 3.39 0.91 -3.26
C PRO A 220 2.16 0.55 -2.40
N ASP A 221 1.63 -0.65 -2.54
CA ASP A 221 0.51 -1.17 -1.74
C ASP A 221 0.88 -1.53 -0.29
N ALA A 222 2.17 -1.72 0.01
CA ALA A 222 2.69 -1.94 1.36
C ALA A 222 3.13 -0.65 2.09
N ASN A 223 3.00 0.52 1.49
CA ASN A 223 3.54 1.78 2.02
C ASN A 223 3.01 2.15 3.41
N ALA A 224 1.75 1.85 3.70
CA ALA A 224 1.13 2.10 5.01
C ALA A 224 1.72 1.18 6.08
N ALA A 225 1.92 -0.11 5.76
CA ALA A 225 2.54 -1.07 6.67
C ALA A 225 3.98 -0.66 7.03
N MET A 226 4.75 -0.20 6.04
CA MET A 226 6.13 0.26 6.26
C MET A 226 6.18 1.50 7.15
N ALA A 227 5.28 2.46 6.94
CA ALA A 227 5.18 3.65 7.78
C ALA A 227 4.83 3.28 9.24
N ALA A 228 3.85 2.41 9.43
CA ALA A 228 3.44 1.93 10.75
C ALA A 228 4.59 1.17 11.45
N THR A 229 5.31 0.32 10.72
CA THR A 229 6.47 -0.40 11.26
C THR A 229 7.61 0.56 11.65
N SER A 230 7.88 1.59 10.84
CA SER A 230 8.85 2.63 11.21
C SER A 230 8.49 3.30 12.54
N TRP A 231 7.23 3.69 12.72
CA TRP A 231 6.73 4.24 13.99
C TRP A 231 6.88 3.27 15.14
N GLN A 232 6.53 2.00 14.97
CA GLN A 232 6.69 0.98 15.99
C GLN A 232 8.15 0.82 16.40
N LYS A 233 9.08 0.78 15.45
CA LYS A 233 10.51 0.68 15.73
C LYS A 233 11.05 1.93 16.44
N MET A 234 10.54 3.10 16.13
CA MET A 234 10.86 4.34 16.83
C MET A 234 10.43 4.27 18.30
N ILE A 235 9.21 3.82 18.60
CA ILE A 235 8.72 3.64 19.98
C ILE A 235 9.58 2.62 20.74
N GLN A 236 10.01 1.56 20.09
CA GLN A 236 10.91 0.53 20.63
C GLN A 236 12.36 1.02 20.79
N LYS A 237 12.66 2.26 20.42
CA LYS A 237 14.01 2.85 20.40
C LYS A 237 15.00 2.09 19.50
N ASN A 238 14.51 1.31 18.54
CA ASN A 238 15.31 0.68 17.51
C ASN A 238 15.42 1.63 16.30
N TYR A 239 16.20 2.68 16.44
CA TYR A 239 16.23 3.79 15.50
C TYR A 239 16.85 3.43 14.16
N GLN A 240 17.78 2.49 14.09
CA GLN A 240 18.34 2.00 12.83
C GLN A 240 17.26 1.29 11.98
N GLN A 241 16.46 0.43 12.61
CA GLN A 241 15.33 -0.20 11.94
C GLN A 241 14.23 0.81 11.61
N ALA A 242 13.98 1.79 12.49
CA ALA A 242 13.00 2.85 12.20
C ALA A 242 13.38 3.63 10.93
N LEU A 243 14.66 4.00 10.79
CA LEU A 243 15.17 4.66 9.58
C LEU A 243 15.07 3.74 8.35
N PHE A 244 15.44 2.47 8.49
CA PHE A 244 15.32 1.49 7.39
C PHE A 244 13.88 1.41 6.87
N TYR A 245 12.89 1.23 7.74
CA TYR A 245 11.49 1.17 7.33
C TYR A 245 10.94 2.49 6.82
N ALA A 246 11.42 3.63 7.33
CA ALA A 246 11.11 4.94 6.76
C ALA A 246 11.65 5.08 5.33
N HIS A 247 12.86 4.58 5.09
CA HIS A 247 13.45 4.54 3.74
C HIS A 247 12.61 3.65 2.81
N GLN A 248 12.28 2.41 3.22
CA GLN A 248 11.45 1.51 2.42
C GLN A 248 10.04 2.10 2.15
N GLY A 249 9.43 2.73 3.16
CA GLY A 249 8.16 3.42 2.99
C GLY A 249 8.23 4.59 2.00
N THR A 250 9.38 5.29 1.96
CA THR A 250 9.67 6.33 0.96
C THR A 250 9.74 5.72 -0.44
N LYS A 251 10.44 4.59 -0.63
CA LYS A 251 10.47 3.85 -1.91
C LYS A 251 9.06 3.48 -2.36
N ALA A 252 8.22 3.05 -1.44
CA ALA A 252 6.82 2.72 -1.69
C ALA A 252 5.90 3.94 -1.88
N GLY A 253 6.43 5.17 -1.92
CA GLY A 253 5.68 6.40 -2.20
C GLY A 253 4.97 7.01 -0.99
N LYS A 254 5.38 6.66 0.25
CA LYS A 254 4.81 7.24 1.46
C LYS A 254 5.52 8.54 1.85
N ASP A 255 4.84 9.66 1.73
CA ASP A 255 5.31 11.00 2.06
C ASP A 255 5.76 11.16 3.51
N THR A 256 4.97 10.64 4.47
CA THR A 256 5.33 10.66 5.89
C THR A 256 6.58 9.85 6.20
N SER A 257 6.86 8.80 5.47
CA SER A 257 8.09 8.02 5.60
C SER A 257 9.31 8.83 5.15
N ALA A 258 9.20 9.55 4.03
CA ALA A 258 10.23 10.47 3.59
C ALA A 258 10.49 11.60 4.60
N TYR A 259 9.42 12.15 5.20
CA TYR A 259 9.53 13.14 6.27
C TYR A 259 10.27 12.58 7.50
N ILE A 260 9.94 11.38 7.96
CA ILE A 260 10.60 10.72 9.09
C ILE A 260 12.08 10.50 8.79
N ALA A 261 12.41 9.95 7.61
CA ALA A 261 13.79 9.72 7.20
C ALA A 261 14.60 11.02 7.12
N GLY A 262 14.01 12.09 6.57
CA GLY A 262 14.65 13.40 6.50
C GLY A 262 14.98 13.99 7.88
N ASN A 263 14.03 13.89 8.82
CA ASN A 263 14.24 14.38 10.19
C ASN A 263 15.26 13.54 10.97
N ALA A 264 15.42 12.26 10.68
CA ALA A 264 16.43 11.43 11.33
C ALA A 264 17.86 11.95 11.07
N PHE A 265 18.09 12.62 9.94
CA PHE A 265 19.37 13.24 9.57
C PHE A 265 19.47 14.74 9.93
N TYR A 266 18.40 15.34 10.50
CA TYR A 266 18.34 16.78 10.77
C TYR A 266 18.46 17.10 12.25
N HIS A 267 19.57 17.71 12.69
CA HIS A 267 19.89 17.94 14.10
C HIS A 267 19.81 19.42 14.55
N LYS A 268 19.28 20.30 13.70
CA LYS A 268 19.24 21.74 14.01
C LYS A 268 18.40 22.08 15.25
N ASN A 269 17.36 21.29 15.55
CA ASN A 269 16.57 21.47 16.76
C ASN A 269 17.13 20.59 17.89
N PRO A 270 17.75 21.18 18.96
CA PRO A 270 18.34 20.42 20.06
C PRO A 270 17.31 19.62 20.86
N ASN A 271 16.03 20.00 20.79
CA ASN A 271 14.91 19.33 21.47
C ASN A 271 14.20 18.30 20.59
N SER A 272 14.68 18.06 19.36
CA SER A 272 14.08 17.07 18.46
C SER A 272 14.25 15.68 19.00
N SER A 273 13.16 14.92 19.07
CA SER A 273 13.17 13.51 19.45
C SER A 273 14.03 12.66 18.50
N TYR A 274 14.24 13.10 17.26
CA TYR A 274 15.09 12.42 16.28
C TYR A 274 16.59 12.48 16.61
N LYS A 275 17.05 13.48 17.38
CA LYS A 275 18.44 13.55 17.87
C LYS A 275 18.81 12.33 18.73
N GLN A 276 17.83 11.75 19.42
CA GLN A 276 18.02 10.56 20.26
C GLN A 276 18.28 9.29 19.42
N TRP A 277 18.11 9.34 18.12
CA TRP A 277 18.31 8.19 17.24
C TRP A 277 19.77 7.80 17.08
N GLY A 278 20.70 8.67 17.47
CA GLY A 278 22.13 8.40 17.36
C GLY A 278 22.65 8.30 15.91
N ILE A 279 21.84 8.76 14.94
CA ILE A 279 22.21 8.82 13.54
C ILE A 279 23.01 10.10 13.34
N PRO A 280 24.20 10.07 12.71
CA PRO A 280 24.97 11.26 12.42
C PRO A 280 24.20 12.27 11.58
N GLU A 281 24.39 13.56 11.87
CA GLU A 281 23.80 14.63 11.06
C GLU A 281 24.29 14.52 9.61
N ASP A 282 23.34 14.54 8.66
CA ASP A 282 23.61 14.62 7.24
C ASP A 282 22.62 15.57 6.57
N LYS A 283 23.06 16.82 6.42
CA LYS A 283 22.21 17.90 5.88
C LYS A 283 21.76 17.63 4.45
N GLU A 284 22.60 16.97 3.66
CA GLU A 284 22.26 16.69 2.26
C GLU A 284 21.25 15.54 2.15
N ARG A 285 21.38 14.46 2.94
CA ARG A 285 20.36 13.43 3.03
C ARG A 285 19.03 14.01 3.52
N SER A 286 19.05 14.80 4.59
CA SER A 286 17.86 15.49 5.08
C SER A 286 17.19 16.33 4.00
N ARG A 287 17.96 17.13 3.26
CA ARG A 287 17.46 17.96 2.17
C ARG A 287 16.82 17.13 1.06
N ARG A 288 17.45 16.03 0.65
CA ARG A 288 16.92 15.15 -0.41
C ARG A 288 15.61 14.50 0.00
N TYR A 289 15.53 13.93 1.19
CA TYR A 289 14.27 13.40 1.72
C TYR A 289 13.17 14.47 1.84
N GLY A 290 13.53 15.68 2.21
CA GLY A 290 12.60 16.83 2.27
C GLY A 290 12.01 17.14 0.89
N ILE A 291 12.81 17.21 -0.16
CA ILE A 291 12.35 17.41 -1.55
C ILE A 291 11.44 16.27 -1.98
N ILE A 292 11.80 15.03 -1.67
CA ILE A 292 11.00 13.84 -2.01
C ILE A 292 9.67 13.88 -1.25
N SER A 293 9.68 14.16 0.06
CA SER A 293 8.45 14.27 0.87
C SER A 293 7.50 15.32 0.31
N ASP A 294 8.01 16.48 -0.02
CA ASP A 294 7.27 17.57 -0.66
C ASP A 294 6.65 17.17 -2.00
N TYR A 295 7.41 16.47 -2.83
CA TYR A 295 6.91 15.99 -4.12
C TYR A 295 5.79 14.97 -3.92
N LEU A 296 5.99 13.96 -3.08
CA LEU A 296 5.01 12.92 -2.78
C LEU A 296 3.71 13.51 -2.21
N THR A 297 3.81 14.50 -1.32
CA THR A 297 2.65 15.19 -0.74
C THR A 297 1.88 15.98 -1.81
N ARG A 298 2.59 16.82 -2.58
CA ARG A 298 1.96 17.65 -3.62
C ARG A 298 1.40 16.85 -4.79
N ARG A 299 1.90 15.64 -5.03
CA ARG A 299 1.48 14.75 -6.13
C ARG A 299 0.65 13.56 -5.66
N ALA A 300 0.02 13.64 -4.49
CA ALA A 300 -0.83 12.58 -3.95
C ALA A 300 -1.94 12.11 -4.92
N HIS A 301 -2.38 12.97 -5.83
CA HIS A 301 -3.34 12.62 -6.89
C HIS A 301 -2.81 11.61 -7.92
N LEU A 302 -1.49 11.37 -7.98
CA LEU A 302 -0.89 10.36 -8.87
C LEU A 302 -0.89 8.94 -8.26
N LYS A 303 -1.35 8.79 -7.00
CA LYS A 303 -1.51 7.46 -6.39
C LYS A 303 -2.56 6.63 -7.17
N PRO A 304 -2.43 5.30 -7.17
CA PRO A 304 -1.49 4.47 -6.41
C PRO A 304 -0.09 4.30 -7.03
N GLU A 305 0.15 4.75 -8.24
CA GLU A 305 1.41 4.48 -8.97
C GLU A 305 2.59 5.35 -8.49
N LEU A 306 2.32 6.32 -7.61
CA LEU A 306 3.34 7.21 -7.07
C LEU A 306 4.31 6.44 -6.15
N ASN A 307 5.56 6.27 -6.60
CA ASN A 307 6.63 5.60 -5.86
C ASN A 307 7.99 6.24 -6.18
N VAL A 308 9.03 5.85 -5.43
CA VAL A 308 10.41 6.33 -5.59
C VAL A 308 11.32 5.11 -5.71
N HIS A 309 11.12 4.32 -6.78
CA HIS A 309 11.87 3.08 -6.97
C HIS A 309 13.38 3.30 -7.13
N ASP A 310 13.80 4.49 -7.58
CA ASP A 310 15.19 4.93 -7.71
C ASP A 310 15.79 5.52 -6.41
N LEU A 311 15.15 5.36 -5.24
CA LEU A 311 15.59 5.99 -4.00
C LEU A 311 17.00 5.57 -3.58
N ASP A 312 17.35 4.29 -3.72
CA ASP A 312 18.68 3.79 -3.35
C ASP A 312 19.78 4.39 -4.23
N GLU A 313 19.42 4.76 -5.47
CA GLU A 313 20.34 5.40 -6.41
C GLU A 313 20.54 6.89 -6.13
N ILE A 314 19.61 7.55 -5.44
CA ILE A 314 19.64 8.99 -5.19
C ILE A 314 19.86 9.38 -3.73
N VAL A 315 19.39 8.56 -2.79
CA VAL A 315 19.55 8.76 -1.34
C VAL A 315 19.81 7.43 -0.63
N PRO A 316 20.91 6.72 -0.96
CA PRO A 316 21.24 5.48 -0.26
C PRO A 316 21.42 5.73 1.24
N LEU A 317 21.09 4.72 2.06
CA LEU A 317 21.32 4.78 3.51
C LEU A 317 22.82 4.73 3.83
N PRO A 318 23.27 5.32 4.96
CA PRO A 318 24.63 5.10 5.45
C PRO A 318 24.94 3.61 5.62
N PRO A 319 26.21 3.16 5.38
CA PRO A 319 27.41 3.99 5.17
C PRO A 319 27.64 4.46 3.72
N GLU A 320 26.76 4.14 2.80
CA GLU A 320 26.91 4.50 1.38
C GLU A 320 27.05 6.02 1.18
N LYS A 321 27.89 6.43 0.24
CA LYS A 321 28.08 7.84 -0.10
C LYS A 321 26.94 8.33 -0.99
N LEU A 322 26.53 9.59 -0.78
CA LEU A 322 25.53 10.22 -1.65
C LEU A 322 26.14 10.47 -3.05
N PRO A 323 25.48 9.98 -4.12
CA PRO A 323 25.86 10.33 -5.49
C PRO A 323 25.43 11.76 -5.82
N SER A 324 25.85 12.27 -6.97
CA SER A 324 25.26 13.49 -7.54
C SER A 324 23.79 13.27 -7.84
N TRP A 325 22.96 14.31 -7.67
CA TRP A 325 21.53 14.24 -7.92
C TRP A 325 20.98 15.56 -8.47
N ASP A 326 20.18 15.50 -9.50
CA ASP A 326 19.55 16.65 -10.16
C ASP A 326 18.30 17.19 -9.42
N GLY A 327 17.93 16.61 -8.29
CA GLY A 327 16.76 17.01 -7.50
C GLY A 327 15.44 16.38 -7.96
N LYS A 328 15.46 15.44 -8.90
CA LYS A 328 14.25 14.75 -9.40
C LYS A 328 14.29 13.26 -9.13
N ILE A 329 13.12 12.68 -8.87
CA ILE A 329 12.90 11.23 -8.78
C ILE A 329 12.39 10.68 -10.13
N ALA A 330 12.51 9.37 -10.35
CA ALA A 330 12.16 8.75 -11.64
C ALA A 330 10.71 9.03 -12.07
N ILE A 331 9.73 8.93 -11.17
CA ILE A 331 8.33 9.25 -11.49
C ILE A 331 8.13 10.73 -11.86
N GLN A 332 8.91 11.64 -11.25
CA GLN A 332 8.86 13.05 -11.61
C GLN A 332 9.41 13.28 -13.01
N ARG A 333 10.54 12.64 -13.35
CA ARG A 333 11.10 12.70 -14.73
C ARG A 333 10.12 12.15 -15.75
N PHE A 334 9.40 11.05 -15.41
CA PHE A 334 8.36 10.51 -16.27
C PHE A 334 7.19 11.49 -16.47
N VAL A 335 6.67 12.08 -15.39
CA VAL A 335 5.51 13.00 -15.45
C VAL A 335 5.86 14.33 -16.11
N GLU A 336 7.05 14.89 -15.85
CA GLU A 336 7.48 16.21 -16.35
C GLU A 336 8.20 16.14 -17.69
N GLY A 337 8.63 14.95 -18.09
CA GLY A 337 9.34 14.71 -19.33
C GLY A 337 8.42 14.76 -20.58
N PRO A 338 9.00 14.47 -21.74
CA PRO A 338 8.23 14.34 -22.99
C PRO A 338 7.29 13.14 -22.92
N ALA A 339 6.17 13.25 -23.65
CA ALA A 339 5.24 12.13 -23.77
C ALA A 339 5.94 10.91 -24.38
N PRO A 340 5.69 9.68 -23.86
CA PRO A 340 6.09 8.46 -24.54
C PRO A 340 5.56 8.46 -25.98
N ALA A 341 6.31 7.84 -26.89
CA ALA A 341 5.85 7.68 -28.26
C ALA A 341 4.47 6.97 -28.29
N LYS A 342 3.55 7.47 -29.10
CA LYS A 342 2.26 6.78 -29.31
C LYS A 342 2.54 5.37 -29.88
N PRO A 343 1.96 4.30 -29.29
CA PRO A 343 2.05 2.96 -29.85
C PRO A 343 1.54 2.95 -31.29
N SER A 344 2.19 2.22 -32.18
CA SER A 344 1.76 2.13 -33.58
C SER A 344 0.37 1.50 -33.68
N ASP A 345 -0.40 1.91 -34.65
CA ASP A 345 -1.75 1.36 -34.88
C ASP A 345 -1.69 -0.15 -35.24
N GLU A 346 -0.57 -0.60 -35.80
CA GLU A 346 -0.32 -2.01 -36.07
C GLU A 346 -0.14 -2.80 -34.75
N LEU A 347 0.69 -2.30 -33.85
CA LEU A 347 0.88 -2.91 -32.52
C LEU A 347 -0.45 -2.99 -31.75
N VAL A 348 -1.21 -1.89 -31.71
CA VAL A 348 -2.51 -1.84 -31.04
C VAL A 348 -3.48 -2.86 -31.62
N ARG A 349 -3.60 -2.90 -32.97
CA ARG A 349 -4.49 -3.86 -33.67
C ARG A 349 -4.07 -5.31 -33.40
N ARG A 350 -2.80 -5.62 -33.46
CA ARG A 350 -2.27 -6.97 -33.22
C ARG A 350 -2.56 -7.43 -31.79
N LEU A 351 -2.22 -6.64 -30.79
CA LEU A 351 -2.48 -6.98 -29.38
C LEU A 351 -3.97 -7.07 -29.05
N ALA A 352 -4.80 -6.20 -29.64
CA ALA A 352 -6.26 -6.27 -29.49
C ALA A 352 -6.79 -7.57 -30.12
N GLN A 353 -6.35 -7.92 -31.32
CA GLN A 353 -6.77 -9.13 -32.01
C GLN A 353 -6.37 -10.40 -31.23
N GLN A 354 -5.15 -10.47 -30.71
CA GLN A 354 -4.66 -11.59 -29.88
C GLN A 354 -5.55 -11.81 -28.64
N ALA A 355 -6.09 -10.73 -28.08
CA ALA A 355 -6.95 -10.77 -26.90
C ALA A 355 -8.46 -10.86 -27.22
N GLY A 356 -8.87 -10.89 -28.51
CA GLY A 356 -10.28 -10.91 -28.93
C GLY A 356 -11.01 -9.59 -28.69
N LEU A 357 -10.28 -8.47 -28.70
CA LEU A 357 -10.81 -7.12 -28.40
C LEU A 357 -10.94 -6.27 -29.66
N ASP A 358 -11.84 -5.29 -29.62
CA ASP A 358 -11.89 -4.20 -30.58
C ASP A 358 -10.72 -3.22 -30.34
N PRO A 359 -9.90 -2.88 -31.35
CA PRO A 359 -8.73 -2.03 -31.17
C PRO A 359 -9.07 -0.57 -30.82
N ASN A 360 -10.27 -0.10 -31.13
CA ASN A 360 -10.68 1.29 -30.86
C ASN A 360 -11.24 1.47 -29.44
N THR A 361 -11.90 0.45 -28.91
CA THR A 361 -12.54 0.50 -27.58
C THR A 361 -11.78 -0.31 -26.52
N GLY A 362 -11.00 -1.30 -26.95
CA GLY A 362 -10.38 -2.29 -26.05
C GLY A 362 -11.37 -3.23 -25.36
N LEU A 363 -12.65 -3.22 -25.77
CA LEU A 363 -13.69 -4.09 -25.24
C LEU A 363 -13.78 -5.40 -26.06
N PRO A 364 -14.31 -6.49 -25.48
CA PRO A 364 -14.61 -7.71 -26.24
C PRO A 364 -15.47 -7.41 -27.47
N LYS A 365 -15.20 -8.16 -28.58
CA LYS A 365 -16.01 -8.09 -29.80
C LYS A 365 -17.34 -8.79 -29.62
#